data_dff75557904ccbfbe8510110fbd5a718
#
_entry.id   dff75557904ccbfbe8510110fbd5a718
#
_cell.length_a   1.000
_cell.length_b   1.000
_cell.length_c   1.000
_cell.angle_alpha   90.00
_cell.angle_beta   90.00
_cell.angle_gamma   90.00
#
_symmetry.space_group_name_H-M   'P 1'
#
loop_
_entity.id
_entity.type
_entity.pdbx_description
1 polymer ?
#
loop_
_entity_poly.entity_id
_entity_poly.type
_entity_poly.pdbx_seq_one_letter_code
_entity_poly.pdbx_strand_id
1 'polypeptide(L)'
;MMKINWHRLFGLMLMDYFSDRGFRVELEKDLSLKRQYLDVVILEQEEEKPDLSGICDGFENLAVHNLLSYKSKRESLNIWALEELIAHYVNYRKILGRDRKGETVHLYAVSTRYPVGLLSEIPAEEVNPGVWEVRVLSRNIRILILSRLPLAQRNAVLAFFTFDPEKVRFALDHYQWRIDDGSTVVNQLLQKYALEGINMPYTMEQFRKEYVEAYLKELDPEEVLSKFDPEERVKGLNPEERVKGLNPEDVFSKFDLVERLKGLKVEEIEAYLQKLKKRQEH
;
A
#
# COMPACT_ATOMS: atom_id res chain seq x y z
N MET A 1 -0.90 19.37 10.90
CA MET A 1 -0.15 18.62 9.86
C MET A 1 0.31 17.30 10.47
N MET A 2 -0.21 16.19 9.99
CA MET A 2 0.09 14.86 10.54
C MET A 2 1.55 14.51 10.24
N LYS A 3 2.35 14.28 11.26
CA LYS A 3 3.77 13.93 11.09
C LYS A 3 3.86 12.48 10.63
N ILE A 4 4.05 12.27 9.34
CA ILE A 4 4.22 10.93 8.77
C ILE A 4 5.51 10.33 9.31
N ASN A 5 5.43 9.14 9.93
CA ASN A 5 6.55 8.45 10.56
C ASN A 5 7.02 7.28 9.67
N TRP A 6 8.33 7.24 9.32
CA TRP A 6 8.92 6.16 8.53
C TRP A 6 8.80 4.79 9.19
N HIS A 7 8.96 4.70 10.50
CA HIS A 7 8.82 3.45 11.26
C HIS A 7 7.40 2.89 11.16
N ARG A 8 6.40 3.78 11.28
CA ARG A 8 4.99 3.39 11.11
C ARG A 8 4.71 2.92 9.69
N LEU A 9 5.20 3.64 8.66
CA LEU A 9 5.02 3.23 7.27
C LEU A 9 5.68 1.87 6.99
N PHE A 10 6.90 1.67 7.48
CA PHE A 10 7.60 0.41 7.37
C PHE A 10 6.81 -0.74 8.01
N GLY A 11 6.29 -0.53 9.21
CA GLY A 11 5.46 -1.51 9.88
C GLY A 11 4.16 -1.82 9.15
N LEU A 12 3.46 -0.81 8.62
CA LEU A 12 2.24 -1.00 7.83
C LEU A 12 2.50 -1.80 6.54
N MET A 13 3.64 -1.56 5.87
CA MET A 13 4.04 -2.34 4.69
C MET A 13 4.34 -3.80 5.05
N LEU A 14 4.98 -4.05 6.18
CA LEU A 14 5.19 -5.42 6.66
C LEU A 14 3.88 -6.09 7.09
N MET A 15 2.94 -5.34 7.66
CA MET A 15 1.62 -5.85 8.01
C MET A 15 0.89 -6.34 6.75
N ASP A 16 0.90 -5.57 5.66
CA ASP A 16 0.37 -6.00 4.37
C ASP A 16 1.13 -7.22 3.82
N TYR A 17 2.45 -7.17 3.81
CA TYR A 17 3.29 -8.23 3.26
C TYR A 17 3.09 -9.59 3.95
N PHE A 18 2.82 -9.60 5.25
CA PHE A 18 2.65 -10.83 6.03
C PHE A 18 1.19 -11.24 6.24
N SER A 19 0.21 -10.49 5.72
CA SER A 19 -1.22 -10.71 5.99
C SER A 19 -1.73 -12.09 5.53
N ASP A 20 -1.16 -12.66 4.46
CA ASP A 20 -1.53 -13.94 3.86
C ASP A 20 -0.48 -15.05 4.09
N ARG A 21 0.49 -14.83 5.00
CA ARG A 21 1.64 -15.72 5.21
C ARG A 21 1.65 -16.44 6.55
N GLY A 22 0.54 -16.42 7.30
CA GLY A 22 0.46 -17.06 8.61
C GLY A 22 1.25 -16.34 9.70
N PHE A 23 1.51 -15.03 9.52
CA PHE A 23 2.15 -14.18 10.52
C PHE A 23 1.24 -13.01 10.90
N ARG A 24 1.29 -12.63 12.18
CA ARG A 24 0.68 -11.40 12.68
C ARG A 24 1.76 -10.36 12.93
N VAL A 25 1.58 -9.16 12.42
CA VAL A 25 2.49 -8.03 12.61
C VAL A 25 1.88 -7.04 13.62
N GLU A 26 2.63 -6.73 14.68
CA GLU A 26 2.26 -5.72 15.68
C GLU A 26 3.19 -4.51 15.55
N LEU A 27 2.60 -3.31 15.45
CA LEU A 27 3.32 -2.05 15.29
C LEU A 27 3.51 -1.34 16.62
N GLU A 28 4.64 -0.63 16.76
CA GLU A 28 4.91 0.30 17.86
C GLU A 28 4.55 -0.30 19.23
N LYS A 29 4.91 -1.57 19.47
CA LYS A 29 4.61 -2.26 20.72
C LYS A 29 5.36 -1.61 21.88
N ASP A 30 4.62 -1.10 22.85
CA ASP A 30 5.20 -0.55 24.08
C ASP A 30 5.74 -1.69 24.96
N LEU A 31 7.04 -1.69 25.17
CA LEU A 31 7.74 -2.74 25.91
C LEU A 31 8.27 -2.25 27.27
N SER A 32 7.95 -1.05 27.71
CA SER A 32 8.58 -0.49 28.90
C SER A 32 7.69 0.44 29.73
N LEU A 33 8.06 0.57 31.02
CA LEU A 33 7.53 1.58 31.96
C LEU A 33 7.87 3.04 31.56
N LYS A 34 8.84 3.24 30.67
CA LYS A 34 9.17 4.52 30.04
C LYS A 34 8.99 4.30 28.54
N ARG A 35 7.91 4.75 27.96
CA ARG A 35 7.52 4.74 26.54
C ARG A 35 8.68 4.51 25.55
N GLN A 36 9.21 3.30 25.51
CA GLN A 36 10.16 2.84 24.50
C GLN A 36 9.42 1.86 23.59
N TYR A 37 9.30 2.23 22.33
CA TYR A 37 8.57 1.42 21.36
C TYR A 37 9.55 0.60 20.54
N LEU A 38 9.28 -0.68 20.40
CA LEU A 38 9.89 -1.50 19.36
C LEU A 38 9.12 -1.25 18.06
N ASP A 39 9.84 -1.09 16.96
CA ASP A 39 9.20 -0.70 15.69
C ASP A 39 8.20 -1.75 15.19
N VAL A 40 8.61 -3.04 15.14
CA VAL A 40 7.77 -4.12 14.62
C VAL A 40 8.01 -5.41 15.38
N VAL A 41 6.93 -6.16 15.61
CA VAL A 41 6.97 -7.57 16.06
C VAL A 41 6.24 -8.41 15.00
N ILE A 42 6.89 -9.48 14.52
CA ILE A 42 6.28 -10.47 13.63
C ILE A 42 6.09 -11.75 14.45
N LEU A 43 4.86 -12.23 14.51
CA LEU A 43 4.47 -13.41 15.28
C LEU A 43 3.94 -14.48 14.34
N GLU A 44 4.38 -15.73 14.52
CA GLU A 44 3.75 -16.90 13.91
C GLU A 44 2.32 -17.06 14.46
N GLN A 45 1.36 -17.31 13.59
CA GLN A 45 -0.02 -17.59 14.01
C GLN A 45 -0.15 -19.05 14.39
N GLU A 46 -0.79 -19.33 15.53
CA GLU A 46 -0.92 -20.68 16.08
C GLU A 46 -1.76 -21.62 15.18
N GLU A 47 -2.69 -21.06 14.41
CA GLU A 47 -3.66 -21.82 13.59
C GLU A 47 -3.21 -22.02 12.14
N GLU A 48 -2.15 -21.36 11.69
CA GLU A 48 -1.70 -21.37 10.30
C GLU A 48 -0.22 -21.76 10.21
N LYS A 49 0.10 -22.64 9.24
CA LYS A 49 1.51 -22.89 8.94
C LYS A 49 2.09 -21.72 8.16
N PRO A 50 3.24 -21.14 8.61
CA PRO A 50 3.87 -20.06 7.90
C PRO A 50 4.26 -20.45 6.47
N ASP A 51 3.89 -19.63 5.49
CA ASP A 51 4.38 -19.76 4.12
C ASP A 51 5.63 -18.90 3.93
N LEU A 52 6.79 -19.53 3.83
CA LEU A 52 8.08 -18.89 3.58
C LEU A 52 8.47 -18.93 2.09
N SER A 53 7.61 -19.45 1.19
CA SER A 53 7.90 -19.48 -0.24
C SER A 53 7.99 -18.06 -0.81
N GLY A 54 9.09 -17.76 -1.51
CA GLY A 54 9.33 -16.44 -2.08
C GLY A 54 9.36 -15.29 -1.06
N ILE A 55 9.72 -15.57 0.18
CA ILE A 55 9.88 -14.54 1.23
C ILE A 55 11.05 -13.61 0.90
N CYS A 56 10.99 -12.37 1.40
CA CYS A 56 12.09 -11.39 1.26
C CYS A 56 13.41 -11.96 1.76
N ASP A 57 14.48 -11.61 1.06
CA ASP A 57 15.84 -11.94 1.49
C ASP A 57 16.07 -11.42 2.91
N GLY A 58 16.58 -12.30 3.78
CA GLY A 58 16.82 -12.00 5.18
C GLY A 58 15.71 -12.48 6.12
N PHE A 59 14.52 -12.80 5.64
CA PHE A 59 13.42 -13.35 6.46
C PHE A 59 13.24 -14.86 6.36
N GLU A 60 14.17 -15.58 5.74
CA GLU A 60 14.08 -17.02 5.55
C GLU A 60 14.15 -17.82 6.87
N ASN A 61 14.64 -17.21 7.94
CA ASN A 61 14.79 -17.81 9.25
C ASN A 61 13.84 -17.26 10.31
N LEU A 62 12.65 -16.79 9.93
CA LEU A 62 11.65 -16.34 10.89
C LEU A 62 11.35 -17.44 11.92
N ALA A 63 11.19 -17.03 13.17
CA ALA A 63 10.84 -17.88 14.30
C ALA A 63 9.42 -17.56 14.77
N VAL A 64 8.99 -18.21 15.86
CA VAL A 64 7.68 -17.92 16.49
C VAL A 64 7.54 -16.43 16.85
N HIS A 65 8.63 -15.81 17.31
CA HIS A 65 8.67 -14.38 17.64
C HIS A 65 9.86 -13.73 16.95
N ASN A 66 9.61 -12.60 16.27
CA ASN A 66 10.66 -11.86 15.59
C ASN A 66 10.54 -10.37 15.93
N LEU A 67 11.59 -9.80 16.49
CA LEU A 67 11.65 -8.41 16.89
C LEU A 67 12.49 -7.63 15.88
N LEU A 68 11.91 -6.57 15.28
CA LEU A 68 12.55 -5.77 14.26
C LEU A 68 12.73 -4.33 14.74
N SER A 69 13.94 -3.78 14.52
CA SER A 69 14.20 -2.35 14.59
C SER A 69 14.56 -1.83 13.20
N TYR A 70 13.92 -0.73 12.78
CA TYR A 70 14.15 -0.09 11.48
C TYR A 70 14.89 1.24 11.66
N LYS A 71 15.93 1.44 10.86
CA LYS A 71 16.69 2.69 10.79
C LYS A 71 16.55 3.29 9.39
N SER A 72 15.84 4.41 9.33
CA SER A 72 15.59 5.13 8.08
C SER A 72 16.86 5.79 7.51
N LYS A 73 16.77 6.43 6.34
CA LYS A 73 17.92 7.11 5.70
C LYS A 73 18.62 8.13 6.61
N ARG A 74 17.89 8.75 7.53
CA ARG A 74 18.44 9.78 8.43
C ARG A 74 19.02 9.22 9.73
N GLU A 75 18.77 7.95 10.01
CA GLU A 75 19.20 7.29 11.22
C GLU A 75 20.36 6.34 10.92
N SER A 76 21.30 6.27 11.84
CA SER A 76 22.44 5.38 11.72
C SER A 76 22.18 4.09 12.48
N LEU A 77 22.39 2.93 11.81
CA LEU A 77 22.51 1.68 12.50
C LEU A 77 23.94 1.58 13.09
N ASN A 78 24.06 1.60 14.39
CA ASN A 78 25.29 1.52 15.14
C ASN A 78 25.17 0.52 16.29
N ILE A 79 26.23 0.32 17.06
CA ILE A 79 26.25 -0.65 18.17
C ILE A 79 25.17 -0.33 19.22
N TRP A 80 24.94 0.95 19.51
CA TRP A 80 23.88 1.39 20.43
C TRP A 80 22.50 0.94 20.01
N ALA A 81 22.17 1.05 18.71
CA ALA A 81 20.88 0.61 18.18
C ALA A 81 20.70 -0.92 18.31
N LEU A 82 21.77 -1.71 18.21
CA LEU A 82 21.73 -3.15 18.45
C LEU A 82 21.57 -3.49 19.93
N GLU A 83 22.19 -2.71 20.81
CA GLU A 83 22.02 -2.84 22.26
C GLU A 83 20.60 -2.49 22.70
N GLU A 84 19.99 -1.44 22.12
CA GLU A 84 18.57 -1.11 22.31
C GLU A 84 17.66 -2.26 21.89
N LEU A 85 17.93 -2.87 20.73
CA LEU A 85 17.17 -4.04 20.27
C LEU A 85 17.28 -5.22 21.22
N ILE A 86 18.48 -5.45 21.82
CA ILE A 86 18.67 -6.46 22.85
C ILE A 86 17.91 -6.09 24.14
N ALA A 87 17.86 -4.82 24.52
CA ALA A 87 17.07 -4.37 25.66
C ALA A 87 15.56 -4.61 25.42
N HIS A 88 15.07 -4.33 24.22
CA HIS A 88 13.70 -4.69 23.80
C HIS A 88 13.45 -6.19 23.88
N TYR A 89 14.38 -7.01 23.41
CA TYR A 89 14.30 -8.46 23.56
C TYR A 89 14.17 -8.88 25.01
N VAL A 90 14.96 -8.34 25.91
CA VAL A 90 14.88 -8.68 27.35
C VAL A 90 13.53 -8.31 27.92
N ASN A 91 13.01 -7.12 27.60
CA ASN A 91 11.69 -6.69 28.04
C ASN A 91 10.57 -7.53 27.44
N TYR A 92 10.66 -7.86 26.15
CA TYR A 92 9.71 -8.72 25.48
C TYR A 92 9.64 -10.11 26.11
N ARG A 93 10.80 -10.71 26.44
CA ARG A 93 10.87 -11.99 27.16
C ARG A 93 10.21 -11.95 28.54
N LYS A 94 10.25 -10.81 29.24
CA LYS A 94 9.54 -10.63 30.50
C LYS A 94 8.02 -10.63 30.29
N ILE A 95 7.54 -10.01 29.21
CA ILE A 95 6.10 -9.98 28.85
C ILE A 95 5.60 -11.39 28.52
N LEU A 96 6.37 -12.18 27.76
CA LEU A 96 6.02 -13.56 27.44
C LEU A 96 5.90 -14.46 28.69
N GLY A 97 6.52 -14.08 29.80
CA GLY A 97 6.46 -14.80 31.07
C GLY A 97 7.38 -16.04 31.14
N ARG A 98 7.33 -16.71 32.32
CA ARG A 98 8.22 -17.85 32.59
C ARG A 98 7.77 -19.14 31.88
N ASP A 99 6.50 -19.27 31.56
CA ASP A 99 5.91 -20.50 31.00
C ASP A 99 6.27 -20.68 29.51
N ARG A 100 6.75 -19.62 28.84
CA ARG A 100 7.22 -19.67 27.46
C ARG A 100 8.77 -19.81 27.37
N LYS A 101 9.35 -20.58 28.30
CA LYS A 101 10.74 -20.99 28.23
C LYS A 101 10.91 -21.93 27.05
N GLY A 102 11.67 -21.51 26.04
CA GLY A 102 11.93 -22.33 24.85
C GLY A 102 11.37 -21.75 23.57
N GLU A 103 10.45 -20.78 23.63
CA GLU A 103 10.05 -20.06 22.42
C GLU A 103 11.24 -19.29 21.85
N THR A 104 11.49 -19.52 20.58
CA THR A 104 12.60 -18.89 19.85
C THR A 104 12.21 -17.47 19.50
N VAL A 105 13.06 -16.51 19.86
CA VAL A 105 12.92 -15.09 19.51
C VAL A 105 14.11 -14.69 18.66
N HIS A 106 13.87 -14.29 17.42
CA HIS A 106 14.89 -13.78 16.52
C HIS A 106 14.90 -12.26 16.50
N LEU A 107 16.08 -11.69 16.26
CA LEU A 107 16.32 -10.25 16.26
C LEU A 107 16.76 -9.79 14.88
N TYR A 108 16.11 -8.72 14.39
CA TYR A 108 16.39 -8.13 13.09
C TYR A 108 16.63 -6.64 13.22
N ALA A 109 17.71 -6.16 12.61
CA ALA A 109 17.96 -4.74 12.42
C ALA A 109 17.89 -4.43 10.93
N VAL A 110 16.93 -3.62 10.54
CA VAL A 110 16.72 -3.23 9.13
C VAL A 110 17.27 -1.82 8.95
N SER A 111 18.18 -1.62 8.01
CA SER A 111 18.78 -0.32 7.72
C SER A 111 18.66 0.04 6.26
N THR A 112 18.20 1.26 5.98
CA THR A 112 18.19 1.79 4.62
C THR A 112 19.58 1.93 4.05
N ARG A 113 20.56 2.39 4.84
CA ARG A 113 21.93 2.62 4.43
C ARG A 113 22.87 1.52 4.89
N TYR A 114 23.95 1.34 4.16
CA TYR A 114 25.06 0.49 4.57
C TYR A 114 25.73 1.06 5.83
N PRO A 115 25.75 0.34 6.96
CA PRO A 115 26.27 0.84 8.24
C PRO A 115 27.79 0.61 8.35
N VAL A 116 28.56 1.41 7.60
CA VAL A 116 30.03 1.28 7.49
C VAL A 116 30.69 1.22 8.87
N GLY A 117 30.36 2.14 9.79
CA GLY A 117 30.95 2.19 11.14
C GLY A 117 30.69 0.90 11.89
N LEU A 118 29.44 0.45 11.97
CA LEU A 118 29.07 -0.77 12.70
C LEU A 118 29.82 -2.00 12.16
N LEU A 119 29.81 -2.22 10.84
CA LEU A 119 30.41 -3.40 10.23
C LEU A 119 31.95 -3.38 10.21
N SER A 120 32.57 -2.22 10.51
CA SER A 120 34.01 -2.12 10.75
C SER A 120 34.39 -2.34 12.21
N GLU A 121 33.47 -2.18 13.15
CA GLU A 121 33.72 -2.26 14.60
C GLU A 121 33.47 -3.67 15.16
N ILE A 122 32.55 -4.43 14.56
CA ILE A 122 32.17 -5.75 15.05
C ILE A 122 32.33 -6.83 13.98
N PRO A 123 32.67 -8.08 14.37
CA PRO A 123 32.65 -9.20 13.44
C PRO A 123 31.27 -9.39 12.85
N ALA A 124 31.17 -9.39 11.52
CA ALA A 124 29.94 -9.54 10.76
C ALA A 124 30.18 -10.45 9.57
N GLU A 125 29.22 -11.29 9.24
CA GLU A 125 29.22 -12.21 8.11
C GLU A 125 28.08 -11.84 7.15
N GLU A 126 28.39 -11.67 5.87
CA GLU A 126 27.38 -11.52 4.83
C GLU A 126 26.89 -12.91 4.40
N VAL A 127 25.68 -13.27 4.82
CA VAL A 127 25.08 -14.59 4.54
C VAL A 127 24.38 -14.64 3.18
N ASN A 128 23.85 -13.51 2.73
CA ASN A 128 23.26 -13.30 1.41
C ASN A 128 23.50 -11.84 0.98
N PRO A 129 23.42 -11.49 -0.30
CA PRO A 129 23.60 -10.10 -0.73
C PRO A 129 22.69 -9.13 0.04
N GLY A 130 23.31 -8.22 0.81
CA GLY A 130 22.61 -7.25 1.64
C GLY A 130 22.06 -7.81 2.97
N VAL A 131 22.30 -9.07 3.29
CA VAL A 131 21.89 -9.71 4.55
C VAL A 131 23.12 -10.14 5.33
N TRP A 132 23.25 -9.61 6.54
CA TRP A 132 24.40 -9.84 7.42
C TRP A 132 23.97 -10.48 8.72
N GLU A 133 24.84 -11.27 9.32
CA GLU A 133 24.70 -11.78 10.69
C GLU A 133 25.81 -11.21 11.56
N VAL A 134 25.42 -10.71 12.73
CA VAL A 134 26.34 -10.21 13.74
C VAL A 134 26.00 -10.81 15.09
N ARG A 135 27.02 -10.97 15.92
CA ARG A 135 26.83 -11.41 17.30
C ARG A 135 27.15 -10.29 18.26
N VAL A 136 26.13 -9.81 18.97
CA VAL A 136 26.27 -8.77 19.99
C VAL A 136 25.91 -9.39 21.34
N LEU A 137 26.83 -9.25 22.30
CA LEU A 137 26.75 -9.99 23.58
C LEU A 137 26.58 -11.49 23.34
N SER A 138 25.45 -12.07 23.75
CA SER A 138 25.12 -13.46 23.54
C SER A 138 24.02 -13.71 22.50
N ARG A 139 23.73 -12.74 21.66
CA ARG A 139 22.61 -12.76 20.71
C ARG A 139 23.08 -12.60 19.27
N ASN A 140 22.54 -13.45 18.40
CA ASN A 140 22.66 -13.25 16.98
C ASN A 140 21.59 -12.26 16.53
N ILE A 141 22.00 -11.27 15.73
CA ILE A 141 21.12 -10.28 15.12
C ILE A 141 21.32 -10.35 13.62
N ARG A 142 20.25 -10.50 12.88
CA ARG A 142 20.27 -10.42 11.42
C ARG A 142 20.08 -8.97 11.00
N ILE A 143 20.96 -8.49 10.14
CA ILE A 143 20.93 -7.12 9.61
C ILE A 143 20.55 -7.18 8.14
N LEU A 144 19.46 -6.47 7.76
CA LEU A 144 19.04 -6.29 6.39
C LEU A 144 19.43 -4.89 5.94
N ILE A 145 20.28 -4.79 4.91
CA ILE A 145 20.75 -3.53 4.35
C ILE A 145 19.99 -3.29 3.04
N LEU A 146 18.92 -2.51 3.10
CA LEU A 146 17.97 -2.34 2.00
C LEU A 146 18.61 -1.83 0.72
N SER A 147 19.60 -0.93 0.84
CA SER A 147 20.35 -0.41 -0.33
C SER A 147 21.16 -1.49 -1.06
N ARG A 148 21.43 -2.63 -0.42
CA ARG A 148 22.24 -3.73 -0.96
C ARG A 148 21.45 -4.96 -1.36
N LEU A 149 20.16 -5.04 -0.99
CA LEU A 149 19.30 -6.13 -1.42
C LEU A 149 19.14 -6.14 -2.95
N PRO A 150 19.12 -7.33 -3.57
CA PRO A 150 18.87 -7.49 -5.01
C PRO A 150 17.48 -6.94 -5.41
N LEU A 151 17.37 -6.40 -6.61
CA LEU A 151 16.09 -6.11 -7.25
C LEU A 151 15.44 -7.43 -7.68
N ALA A 152 14.60 -7.96 -6.82
CA ALA A 152 13.81 -9.17 -7.08
C ALA A 152 12.38 -8.95 -6.57
N GLN A 153 11.41 -9.59 -7.20
CA GLN A 153 10.00 -9.43 -6.84
C GLN A 153 9.74 -9.71 -5.36
N ARG A 154 10.41 -10.71 -4.78
CA ARG A 154 10.31 -11.02 -3.34
C ARG A 154 10.76 -9.88 -2.43
N ASN A 155 11.65 -9.00 -2.91
CA ASN A 155 12.19 -7.86 -2.17
C ASN A 155 11.44 -6.54 -2.45
N ALA A 156 10.40 -6.57 -3.28
CA ALA A 156 9.69 -5.36 -3.70
C ALA A 156 9.15 -4.52 -2.53
N VAL A 157 8.61 -5.16 -1.48
CA VAL A 157 8.13 -4.46 -0.28
C VAL A 157 9.25 -3.67 0.42
N LEU A 158 10.46 -4.21 0.48
CA LEU A 158 11.61 -3.56 1.12
C LEU A 158 12.22 -2.46 0.23
N ALA A 159 12.07 -2.58 -1.08
CA ALA A 159 12.56 -1.60 -2.05
C ALA A 159 11.87 -0.23 -1.90
N PHE A 160 10.65 -0.17 -1.38
CA PHE A 160 9.98 1.09 -1.00
C PHE A 160 10.75 1.93 0.02
N PHE A 161 11.69 1.36 0.76
CA PHE A 161 12.42 2.04 1.84
C PHE A 161 13.91 2.26 1.53
N THR A 162 14.29 2.08 0.26
CA THR A 162 15.69 2.26 -0.17
C THR A 162 16.09 3.71 -0.40
N PHE A 163 15.13 4.62 -0.62
CA PHE A 163 15.35 6.00 -1.04
C PHE A 163 16.08 6.11 -2.39
N ASP A 164 16.06 5.05 -3.17
CA ASP A 164 16.54 4.97 -4.54
C ASP A 164 15.33 5.03 -5.48
N PRO A 165 15.23 6.06 -6.34
CA PRO A 165 14.09 6.23 -7.22
C PRO A 165 13.81 5.04 -8.14
N GLU A 166 14.85 4.38 -8.67
CA GLU A 166 14.70 3.22 -9.55
C GLU A 166 14.16 2.01 -8.78
N LYS A 167 14.69 1.77 -7.56
CA LYS A 167 14.21 0.69 -6.69
C LYS A 167 12.77 0.91 -6.22
N VAL A 168 12.40 2.15 -5.91
CA VAL A 168 11.03 2.48 -5.52
C VAL A 168 10.08 2.31 -6.70
N ARG A 169 10.48 2.70 -7.92
CA ARG A 169 9.70 2.43 -9.12
C ARG A 169 9.50 0.92 -9.33
N PHE A 170 10.58 0.15 -9.25
CA PHE A 170 10.50 -1.30 -9.31
C PHE A 170 9.50 -1.87 -8.29
N ALA A 171 9.51 -1.34 -7.05
CA ALA A 171 8.56 -1.74 -6.01
C ALA A 171 7.10 -1.45 -6.41
N LEU A 172 6.82 -0.26 -6.95
CA LEU A 172 5.49 0.11 -7.43
C LEU A 172 4.98 -0.82 -8.53
N ASP A 173 5.88 -1.21 -9.45
CA ASP A 173 5.53 -2.04 -10.61
C ASP A 173 5.36 -3.53 -10.26
N HIS A 174 6.00 -4.02 -9.17
CA HIS A 174 6.10 -5.46 -8.89
C HIS A 174 5.51 -5.90 -7.55
N TYR A 175 5.19 -4.96 -6.64
CA TYR A 175 4.59 -5.32 -5.37
C TYR A 175 3.08 -5.51 -5.52
N GLN A 176 2.60 -6.67 -5.09
CA GLN A 176 1.17 -6.97 -5.08
C GLN A 176 0.61 -6.72 -3.68
N TRP A 177 -0.35 -5.82 -3.59
CA TRP A 177 -1.05 -5.51 -2.34
C TRP A 177 -1.94 -6.67 -1.92
N ARG A 178 -2.03 -6.90 -0.63
CA ARG A 178 -2.81 -7.98 -0.02
C ARG A 178 -4.00 -7.48 0.78
N ILE A 179 -3.97 -6.21 1.17
CA ILE A 179 -5.05 -5.54 1.88
C ILE A 179 -5.61 -4.40 1.03
N ASP A 180 -6.92 -4.16 1.12
CA ASP A 180 -7.64 -3.18 0.28
C ASP A 180 -7.17 -1.74 0.47
N ASP A 181 -6.61 -1.38 1.63
CA ASP A 181 -6.14 -0.03 1.96
C ASP A 181 -4.68 0.26 1.58
N GLY A 182 -4.02 -0.62 0.83
CA GLY A 182 -2.62 -0.46 0.42
C GLY A 182 -2.32 0.86 -0.30
N SER A 183 -3.30 1.39 -1.05
CA SER A 183 -3.20 2.70 -1.72
C SER A 183 -2.95 3.86 -0.77
N THR A 184 -3.55 3.83 0.41
CA THR A 184 -3.38 4.89 1.43
C THR A 184 -1.97 4.90 1.97
N VAL A 185 -1.36 3.72 2.19
CA VAL A 185 0.03 3.60 2.66
C VAL A 185 1.01 4.09 1.61
N VAL A 186 0.82 3.72 0.33
CA VAL A 186 1.66 4.23 -0.78
C VAL A 186 1.54 5.73 -0.91
N ASN A 187 0.33 6.28 -0.85
CA ASN A 187 0.13 7.73 -0.90
C ASN A 187 0.90 8.45 0.21
N GLN A 188 0.86 7.94 1.44
CA GLN A 188 1.63 8.49 2.56
C GLN A 188 3.14 8.36 2.33
N LEU A 189 3.60 7.24 1.78
CA LEU A 189 4.99 6.99 1.46
C LEU A 189 5.50 7.99 0.40
N LEU A 190 4.78 8.16 -0.70
CA LEU A 190 5.14 9.10 -1.77
C LEU A 190 5.09 10.56 -1.29
N GLN A 191 4.10 10.92 -0.47
CA GLN A 191 4.07 12.24 0.19
C GLN A 191 5.30 12.45 1.07
N LYS A 192 5.71 11.42 1.79
CA LYS A 192 6.90 11.50 2.65
C LYS A 192 8.18 11.69 1.83
N TYR A 193 8.32 10.99 0.69
CA TYR A 193 9.41 11.20 -0.26
C TYR A 193 9.46 12.64 -0.78
N ALA A 194 8.32 13.18 -1.21
CA ALA A 194 8.23 14.55 -1.69
C ALA A 194 8.62 15.58 -0.61
N LEU A 195 8.15 15.40 0.64
CA LEU A 195 8.50 16.26 1.78
C LEU A 195 10.00 16.21 2.12
N GLU A 196 10.67 15.10 1.83
CA GLU A 196 12.11 14.95 2.07
C GLU A 196 12.96 15.41 0.87
N GLY A 197 12.33 15.96 -0.18
CA GLY A 197 13.03 16.48 -1.37
C GLY A 197 13.63 15.38 -2.24
N ILE A 198 13.10 14.16 -2.17
CA ILE A 198 13.54 13.05 -3.00
C ILE A 198 12.73 13.10 -4.30
N ASN A 199 13.42 13.47 -5.39
CA ASN A 199 12.81 13.45 -6.73
C ASN A 199 12.55 12.01 -7.14
N MET A 200 11.28 11.62 -7.09
CA MET A 200 10.83 10.34 -7.63
C MET A 200 10.63 10.47 -9.14
N PRO A 201 11.06 9.50 -9.95
CA PRO A 201 10.83 9.51 -11.40
C PRO A 201 9.35 9.35 -11.76
N TYR A 202 8.52 9.16 -10.76
CA TYR A 202 7.09 8.96 -10.84
C TYR A 202 6.38 9.99 -9.97
N THR A 203 5.54 10.83 -10.57
CA THR A 203 4.83 11.87 -9.82
C THR A 203 3.61 11.29 -9.10
N MET A 204 3.23 11.92 -7.97
CA MET A 204 1.98 11.61 -7.26
C MET A 204 0.77 11.67 -8.19
N GLU A 205 0.78 12.56 -9.18
CA GLU A 205 -0.29 12.73 -10.16
C GLU A 205 -0.36 11.54 -11.11
N GLN A 206 0.78 11.06 -11.59
CA GLN A 206 0.88 9.85 -12.43
C GLN A 206 0.42 8.62 -11.66
N PHE A 207 0.89 8.44 -10.43
CA PHE A 207 0.46 7.33 -9.57
C PHE A 207 -1.06 7.34 -9.34
N ARG A 208 -1.62 8.50 -8.95
CA ARG A 208 -3.07 8.63 -8.73
C ARG A 208 -3.84 8.30 -9.99
N LYS A 209 -3.40 8.78 -11.14
CA LYS A 209 -4.06 8.53 -12.41
C LYS A 209 -4.05 7.05 -12.77
N GLU A 210 -2.91 6.41 -12.77
CA GLU A 210 -2.77 4.99 -13.11
C GLU A 210 -3.50 4.08 -12.11
N TYR A 211 -3.36 4.36 -10.81
CA TYR A 211 -4.05 3.59 -9.77
C TYR A 211 -5.57 3.77 -9.84
N VAL A 212 -6.05 5.00 -10.00
CA VAL A 212 -7.49 5.27 -10.13
C VAL A 212 -8.03 4.66 -11.42
N GLU A 213 -7.31 4.73 -12.54
CA GLU A 213 -7.71 4.09 -13.80
C GLU A 213 -7.78 2.56 -13.69
N ALA A 214 -6.83 1.94 -12.97
CA ALA A 214 -6.85 0.50 -12.72
C ALA A 214 -8.03 0.09 -11.83
N TYR A 215 -8.21 0.78 -10.72
CA TYR A 215 -9.25 0.50 -9.74
C TYR A 215 -10.67 0.75 -10.29
N LEU A 216 -10.87 1.83 -11.06
CA LEU A 216 -12.14 2.12 -11.70
C LEU A 216 -12.60 1.03 -12.69
N LYS A 217 -11.67 0.25 -13.26
CA LYS A 217 -12.01 -0.88 -14.14
C LYS A 217 -12.53 -2.11 -13.39
N GLU A 218 -12.20 -2.22 -12.11
CA GLU A 218 -12.62 -3.32 -11.22
C GLU A 218 -13.93 -3.02 -10.48
N LEU A 219 -14.31 -1.73 -10.38
CA LEU A 219 -15.54 -1.31 -9.71
C LEU A 219 -16.76 -1.52 -10.60
N ASP A 220 -17.89 -1.85 -9.98
CA ASP A 220 -19.19 -1.84 -10.66
C ASP A 220 -19.51 -0.41 -11.12
N PRO A 221 -19.76 -0.20 -12.44
CA PRO A 221 -20.12 1.11 -12.98
C PRO A 221 -21.32 1.77 -12.28
N GLU A 222 -22.32 0.98 -11.85
CA GLU A 222 -23.48 1.49 -11.13
C GLU A 222 -23.09 2.04 -9.76
N GLU A 223 -22.19 1.36 -9.05
CA GLU A 223 -21.68 1.80 -7.76
C GLU A 223 -20.90 3.11 -7.89
N VAL A 224 -20.01 3.21 -8.89
CA VAL A 224 -19.26 4.44 -9.19
C VAL A 224 -20.20 5.59 -9.51
N LEU A 225 -21.15 5.39 -10.44
CA LEU A 225 -22.10 6.41 -10.86
C LEU A 225 -23.01 6.85 -9.72
N SER A 226 -23.32 5.97 -8.77
CA SER A 226 -24.17 6.32 -7.60
C SER A 226 -23.55 7.40 -6.72
N LYS A 227 -22.24 7.63 -6.78
CA LYS A 227 -21.53 8.65 -5.98
C LYS A 227 -21.59 10.05 -6.59
N PHE A 228 -22.07 10.18 -7.84
CA PHE A 228 -22.18 11.45 -8.56
C PHE A 228 -23.63 11.89 -8.68
N ASP A 229 -23.86 13.21 -8.61
CA ASP A 229 -25.16 13.77 -8.86
C ASP A 229 -25.60 13.56 -10.32
N PRO A 230 -26.92 13.49 -10.62
CA PRO A 230 -27.42 13.25 -11.98
C PRO A 230 -26.83 14.21 -13.04
N GLU A 231 -26.61 15.47 -12.69
CA GLU A 231 -25.99 16.46 -13.59
C GLU A 231 -24.52 16.14 -13.85
N GLU A 232 -23.79 15.67 -12.83
CA GLU A 232 -22.38 15.28 -12.96
C GLU A 232 -22.22 14.04 -13.83
N ARG A 233 -23.15 13.06 -13.73
CA ARG A 233 -23.14 11.81 -14.52
C ARG A 233 -23.20 12.05 -16.02
N VAL A 234 -23.89 13.12 -16.44
CA VAL A 234 -24.08 13.47 -17.86
C VAL A 234 -23.15 14.58 -18.34
N LYS A 235 -22.31 15.12 -17.44
CA LYS A 235 -21.36 16.19 -17.77
C LYS A 235 -20.30 15.65 -18.74
N GLY A 236 -20.13 16.35 -19.86
CA GLY A 236 -19.18 15.94 -20.91
C GLY A 236 -19.78 15.05 -22.00
N LEU A 237 -20.97 14.49 -21.81
CA LEU A 237 -21.69 13.79 -22.86
C LEU A 237 -22.31 14.80 -23.82
N ASN A 238 -22.21 14.54 -25.14
CA ASN A 238 -22.94 15.30 -26.14
C ASN A 238 -24.47 15.00 -26.07
N PRO A 239 -25.33 15.83 -26.69
CA PRO A 239 -26.78 15.63 -26.62
C PRO A 239 -27.26 14.26 -27.09
N GLU A 240 -26.64 13.70 -28.11
CA GLU A 240 -26.98 12.38 -28.66
C GLU A 240 -26.64 11.26 -27.70
N GLU A 241 -25.47 11.34 -27.04
CA GLU A 241 -25.04 10.38 -26.01
C GLU A 241 -25.93 10.41 -24.77
N ARG A 242 -26.46 11.58 -24.39
CA ARG A 242 -27.35 11.75 -23.23
C ARG A 242 -28.69 11.05 -23.39
N VAL A 243 -29.19 10.93 -24.62
CA VAL A 243 -30.47 10.28 -24.93
C VAL A 243 -30.34 8.88 -25.44
N LYS A 244 -29.10 8.40 -25.65
CA LYS A 244 -28.84 7.05 -26.17
C LYS A 244 -29.36 5.98 -25.20
N GLY A 245 -30.21 5.09 -25.70
CA GLY A 245 -30.81 4.00 -24.90
C GLY A 245 -32.11 4.41 -24.18
N LEU A 246 -32.50 5.67 -24.21
CA LEU A 246 -33.79 6.10 -23.67
C LEU A 246 -34.91 5.81 -24.70
N ASN A 247 -36.09 5.36 -24.21
CA ASN A 247 -37.26 5.23 -25.03
C ASN A 247 -37.77 6.63 -25.40
N PRO A 248 -37.94 6.98 -26.71
CA PRO A 248 -38.41 8.31 -27.12
C PRO A 248 -39.75 8.69 -26.50
N GLU A 249 -40.67 7.72 -26.35
CA GLU A 249 -42.02 7.99 -25.78
C GLU A 249 -41.91 8.42 -24.30
N ASP A 250 -41.03 7.80 -23.53
CA ASP A 250 -40.81 8.15 -22.13
C ASP A 250 -40.19 9.51 -21.99
N VAL A 251 -39.24 9.86 -22.86
CA VAL A 251 -38.61 11.19 -22.90
C VAL A 251 -39.63 12.25 -23.27
N PHE A 252 -40.37 12.05 -24.37
CA PHE A 252 -41.38 13.00 -24.83
C PHE A 252 -42.53 13.18 -23.85
N SER A 253 -42.89 12.13 -23.07
CA SER A 253 -43.94 12.24 -22.05
C SER A 253 -43.65 13.28 -20.96
N LYS A 254 -42.41 13.69 -20.77
CA LYS A 254 -41.96 14.68 -19.77
C LYS A 254 -42.11 16.12 -20.23
N PHE A 255 -42.37 16.32 -21.54
CA PHE A 255 -42.52 17.67 -22.15
C PHE A 255 -43.99 17.92 -22.50
N ASP A 256 -44.42 19.16 -22.36
CA ASP A 256 -45.74 19.55 -22.80
C ASP A 256 -45.85 19.61 -24.35
N LEU A 257 -47.08 19.79 -24.87
CA LEU A 257 -47.28 19.77 -26.32
C LEU A 257 -46.49 20.87 -27.05
N VAL A 258 -46.40 22.07 -26.44
CA VAL A 258 -45.70 23.21 -27.03
C VAL A 258 -44.19 22.93 -27.07
N GLU A 259 -43.65 22.39 -25.98
CA GLU A 259 -42.23 22.01 -25.88
C GLU A 259 -41.86 20.93 -26.88
N ARG A 260 -42.73 19.91 -27.10
CA ARG A 260 -42.52 18.83 -28.07
C ARG A 260 -42.49 19.32 -29.52
N LEU A 261 -43.26 20.38 -29.84
CA LEU A 261 -43.34 20.95 -31.18
C LEU A 261 -42.32 22.06 -31.41
N LYS A 262 -41.66 22.53 -30.37
CA LYS A 262 -40.68 23.60 -30.46
C LYS A 262 -39.50 23.22 -31.37
N GLY A 263 -39.26 23.99 -32.41
CA GLY A 263 -38.18 23.76 -33.37
C GLY A 263 -38.61 23.00 -34.64
N LEU A 264 -39.83 22.47 -34.69
CA LEU A 264 -40.39 21.91 -35.92
C LEU A 264 -40.94 23.04 -36.79
N LYS A 265 -40.82 22.90 -38.12
CA LYS A 265 -41.40 23.82 -39.06
C LYS A 265 -42.90 23.58 -39.19
N VAL A 266 -43.65 24.60 -39.44
CA VAL A 266 -45.13 24.54 -39.57
C VAL A 266 -45.52 23.49 -40.63
N GLU A 267 -44.81 23.49 -41.76
CA GLU A 267 -45.05 22.58 -42.86
C GLU A 267 -44.84 21.10 -42.45
N GLU A 268 -43.92 20.82 -41.57
CA GLU A 268 -43.64 19.46 -41.03
C GLU A 268 -44.79 18.98 -40.13
N ILE A 269 -45.30 19.90 -39.30
CA ILE A 269 -46.41 19.64 -38.39
C ILE A 269 -47.70 19.40 -39.21
N GLU A 270 -47.98 20.22 -40.21
CA GLU A 270 -49.14 20.05 -41.10
C GLU A 270 -49.07 18.75 -41.90
N ALA A 271 -47.91 18.39 -42.45
CA ALA A 271 -47.70 17.11 -43.16
C ALA A 271 -47.93 15.91 -42.26
N TYR A 272 -47.50 15.97 -41.00
CA TYR A 272 -47.73 14.89 -40.02
C TYR A 272 -49.21 14.78 -39.64
N LEU A 273 -49.90 15.89 -39.44
CA LEU A 273 -51.34 15.93 -39.15
C LEU A 273 -52.17 15.34 -40.32
N GLN A 274 -51.80 15.61 -41.57
CA GLN A 274 -52.43 14.99 -42.74
C GLN A 274 -52.25 13.50 -42.78
N LYS A 275 -51.04 12.98 -42.41
CA LYS A 275 -50.77 11.54 -42.32
C LYS A 275 -51.62 10.87 -41.25
N LEU A 276 -51.78 11.49 -40.08
CA LEU A 276 -52.60 10.98 -38.99
C LEU A 276 -54.06 10.91 -39.36
N LYS A 277 -54.62 11.97 -40.02
CA LYS A 277 -56.01 11.98 -40.49
C LYS A 277 -56.29 10.84 -41.47
N LYS A 278 -55.40 10.60 -42.44
CA LYS A 278 -55.50 9.48 -43.39
C LYS A 278 -55.42 8.10 -42.72
N ARG A 279 -54.76 7.95 -41.58
CA ARG A 279 -54.69 6.70 -40.83
C ARG A 279 -55.93 6.45 -39.97
N GLN A 280 -56.73 7.44 -39.67
CA GLN A 280 -57.97 7.30 -38.90
C GLN A 280 -59.19 7.04 -39.79
N GLU A 281 -59.05 7.20 -41.10
CA GLU A 281 -60.09 6.94 -42.11
C GLU A 281 -60.04 5.52 -42.70
N HIS A 282 -59.09 4.72 -42.27
CA HIS A 282 -58.92 3.29 -42.59
C HIS A 282 -58.94 2.46 -41.31
#